data_256017167986804f97035eb144878c38
#
_entry.id   256017167986804f97035eb144878c38
#
_cell.length_a   1.000
_cell.length_b   1.000
_cell.length_c   1.000
_cell.angle_alpha   90.00
_cell.angle_beta   90.00
_cell.angle_gamma   90.00
#
_symmetry.space_group_name_H-M   'P 1'
#
loop_
_entity.id
_entity.type
_entity.pdbx_description
1 polymer ?
#
loop_
_entity_poly.entity_id
_entity_poly.type
_entity_poly.pdbx_seq_one_letter_code
_entity_poly.pdbx_strand_id
1 'polypeptide(L)'
;SLGGLYALHLTKHVDIAGAVSISTPFAGSWTADWARFFVPTYQLFREVGRRSIPIKEAQAINLNIDWTQIVSTKGNVPYHGGQNDGVCTIKSMKSRKDMELIEVPHTHFEVLCSDLVVKIILDRYKKLIQRKKNTNTI
;
A
#
# COMPACT_ATOMS: atom_id res chain seq x y z
N SER A 1 1.48 -0.25 -5.55
CA SER A 1 0.77 1.04 -5.60
C SER A 1 -0.74 0.83 -5.37
N LEU A 2 -1.60 1.18 -6.34
CA LEU A 2 -3.06 1.11 -6.22
C LEU A 2 -3.60 -0.30 -5.92
N GLY A 3 -2.91 -1.34 -6.38
CA GLY A 3 -3.30 -2.74 -6.13
C GLY A 3 -3.48 -3.10 -4.66
N GLY A 4 -2.68 -2.52 -3.76
CA GLY A 4 -2.85 -2.71 -2.32
C GLY A 4 -4.16 -2.13 -1.78
N LEU A 5 -4.65 -1.03 -2.35
CA LEU A 5 -5.93 -0.45 -1.99
C LEU A 5 -7.09 -1.37 -2.40
N TYR A 6 -7.05 -1.91 -3.62
CA TYR A 6 -8.05 -2.89 -4.08
C TYR A 6 -8.01 -4.18 -3.27
N ALA A 7 -6.81 -4.69 -2.95
CA ALA A 7 -6.66 -5.86 -2.11
C ALA A 7 -7.28 -5.64 -0.71
N LEU A 8 -7.14 -4.42 -0.15
CA LEU A 8 -7.76 -4.07 1.12
C LEU A 8 -9.29 -4.09 1.04
N HIS A 9 -9.89 -3.56 -0.03
CA HIS A 9 -11.33 -3.65 -0.25
C HIS A 9 -11.81 -5.09 -0.41
N LEU A 10 -11.02 -5.94 -1.07
CA LEU A 10 -11.31 -7.36 -1.25
C LEU A 10 -11.45 -8.13 0.07
N THR A 11 -10.77 -7.70 1.14
CA THR A 11 -10.90 -8.36 2.46
C THR A 11 -12.32 -8.37 3.01
N LYS A 12 -13.20 -7.50 2.51
CA LYS A 12 -14.63 -7.50 2.86
C LYS A 12 -15.44 -8.62 2.21
N HIS A 13 -14.91 -9.23 1.17
CA HIS A 13 -15.67 -10.15 0.30
C HIS A 13 -15.07 -11.54 0.23
N VAL A 14 -13.78 -11.68 0.53
CA VAL A 14 -13.06 -12.96 0.47
C VAL A 14 -12.12 -13.10 1.66
N ASP A 15 -11.95 -14.34 2.11
CA ASP A 15 -11.00 -14.67 3.16
C ASP A 15 -9.58 -14.64 2.61
N ILE A 16 -8.81 -13.68 3.09
CA ILE A 16 -7.40 -13.50 2.74
C ILE A 16 -6.55 -13.92 3.93
N ALA A 17 -5.65 -14.86 3.72
CA ALA A 17 -4.80 -15.39 4.79
C ALA A 17 -3.73 -14.41 5.29
N GLY A 18 -3.31 -13.48 4.43
CA GLY A 18 -2.34 -12.43 4.71
C GLY A 18 -1.99 -11.70 3.43
N ALA A 19 -1.43 -10.52 3.53
CA ALA A 19 -1.12 -9.69 2.38
C ALA A 19 0.22 -8.96 2.51
N VAL A 20 0.85 -8.72 1.37
CA VAL A 20 1.98 -7.79 1.23
C VAL A 20 1.61 -6.76 0.18
N SER A 21 1.61 -5.50 0.55
CA SER A 21 1.41 -4.39 -0.38
C SER A 21 2.72 -3.60 -0.55
N ILE A 22 2.89 -3.02 -1.74
CA ILE A 22 4.12 -2.30 -2.11
C ILE A 22 3.74 -0.87 -2.49
N SER A 23 4.29 0.09 -1.78
CA SER A 23 4.14 1.53 -2.05
C SER A 23 2.69 1.98 -2.23
N THR A 24 1.77 1.42 -1.45
CA THR A 24 0.34 1.75 -1.55
C THR A 24 0.01 3.01 -0.76
N PRO A 25 -0.56 4.05 -1.40
CA PRO A 25 -0.92 5.30 -0.73
C PRO A 25 -2.28 5.19 -0.04
N PHE A 26 -2.35 4.52 1.12
CA PHE A 26 -3.62 4.27 1.84
C PHE A 26 -4.35 5.54 2.32
N ALA A 27 -3.67 6.68 2.44
CA ALA A 27 -4.32 7.98 2.69
C ALA A 27 -4.59 8.78 1.40
N GLY A 28 -4.42 8.16 0.24
CA GLY A 28 -4.57 8.80 -1.06
C GLY A 28 -3.40 9.69 -1.45
N SER A 29 -3.50 10.31 -2.60
CA SER A 29 -2.47 11.15 -3.20
C SER A 29 -2.94 12.60 -3.32
N TRP A 30 -2.13 13.52 -2.81
CA TRP A 30 -2.37 14.95 -2.98
C TRP A 30 -2.20 15.39 -4.44
N THR A 31 -1.24 14.82 -5.14
CA THR A 31 -1.03 15.10 -6.57
C THR A 31 -2.19 14.62 -7.42
N ALA A 32 -2.85 13.51 -7.05
CA ALA A 32 -4.07 13.07 -7.70
C ALA A 32 -5.24 14.03 -7.44
N ASP A 33 -5.34 14.64 -6.26
CA ASP A 33 -6.34 15.68 -5.98
C ASP A 33 -6.18 16.88 -6.91
N TRP A 34 -4.95 17.26 -7.26
CA TRP A 34 -4.66 18.33 -8.22
C TRP A 34 -4.85 17.89 -9.67
N ALA A 35 -4.32 16.72 -10.04
CA ALA A 35 -4.37 16.21 -11.40
C ALA A 35 -5.81 16.06 -11.92
N ARG A 36 -6.77 15.72 -11.09
CA ARG A 36 -8.19 15.60 -11.47
C ARG A 36 -8.82 16.90 -11.98
N PHE A 37 -8.27 18.05 -11.60
CA PHE A 37 -8.77 19.35 -12.12
C PHE A 37 -8.28 19.62 -13.54
N PHE A 38 -7.09 19.12 -13.89
CA PHE A 38 -6.51 19.31 -15.21
C PHE A 38 -6.88 18.18 -16.19
N VAL A 39 -7.12 16.98 -15.69
CA VAL A 39 -7.47 15.80 -16.49
C VAL A 39 -8.67 15.09 -15.85
N PRO A 40 -9.87 15.69 -15.90
CA PRO A 40 -11.05 15.18 -15.19
C PRO A 40 -11.60 13.85 -15.76
N THR A 41 -11.20 13.48 -16.97
CA THR A 41 -11.62 12.24 -17.63
C THR A 41 -10.87 11.00 -17.13
N TYR A 42 -9.74 11.18 -16.45
CA TYR A 42 -8.96 10.06 -15.91
C TYR A 42 -9.54 9.60 -14.57
N GLN A 43 -10.31 8.51 -14.60
CA GLN A 43 -10.97 7.91 -13.44
C GLN A 43 -9.98 7.61 -12.30
N LEU A 44 -8.75 7.19 -12.64
CA LEU A 44 -7.68 6.93 -11.68
C LEU A 44 -7.47 8.09 -10.69
N PHE A 45 -7.39 9.34 -11.17
CA PHE A 45 -7.16 10.50 -10.30
C PHE A 45 -8.35 10.79 -9.38
N ARG A 46 -9.56 10.39 -9.79
CA ARG A 46 -10.77 10.52 -8.98
C ARG A 46 -10.81 9.49 -7.85
N GLU A 47 -10.26 8.30 -8.08
CA GLU A 47 -10.28 7.18 -7.14
C GLU A 47 -9.14 7.26 -6.10
N VAL A 48 -7.96 7.81 -6.48
CA VAL A 48 -6.76 7.86 -5.61
C VAL A 48 -6.64 9.19 -4.85
N GLY A 49 -7.50 10.16 -5.09
CA GLY A 49 -7.55 11.43 -4.35
C GLY A 49 -7.85 11.19 -2.86
N ARG A 50 -7.24 11.99 -1.98
CA ARG A 50 -7.38 11.84 -0.52
C ARG A 50 -8.81 11.90 0.01
N ARG A 51 -9.70 12.56 -0.72
CA ARG A 51 -11.13 12.71 -0.38
C ARG A 51 -12.03 11.78 -1.18
N SER A 52 -11.48 10.88 -1.98
CA SER A 52 -12.26 9.94 -2.77
C SER A 52 -12.99 8.94 -1.88
N ILE A 53 -14.09 8.40 -2.37
CA ILE A 53 -14.89 7.39 -1.67
C ILE A 53 -14.03 6.14 -1.40
N PRO A 54 -13.30 5.56 -2.38
CA PRO A 54 -12.48 4.37 -2.13
C PRO A 54 -11.44 4.56 -1.02
N ILE A 55 -10.81 5.74 -0.94
CA ILE A 55 -9.82 6.03 0.11
C ILE A 55 -10.49 6.11 1.48
N LYS A 56 -11.63 6.80 1.60
CA LYS A 56 -12.37 6.91 2.87
C LYS A 56 -12.87 5.54 3.35
N GLU A 57 -13.43 4.76 2.46
CA GLU A 57 -13.88 3.40 2.77
C GLU A 57 -12.72 2.50 3.18
N ALA A 58 -11.57 2.58 2.48
CA ALA A 58 -10.37 1.83 2.84
C ALA A 58 -9.87 2.17 4.25
N GLN A 59 -9.93 3.44 4.64
CA GLN A 59 -9.55 3.87 5.98
C GLN A 59 -10.49 3.36 7.07
N ALA A 60 -11.76 3.09 6.74
CA ALA A 60 -12.76 2.54 7.66
C ALA A 60 -12.68 1.01 7.82
N ILE A 61 -11.91 0.30 6.99
CA ILE A 61 -11.73 -1.15 7.09
C ILE A 61 -10.82 -1.48 8.28
N ASN A 62 -11.34 -2.24 9.23
CA ASN A 62 -10.53 -2.84 10.29
C ASN A 62 -9.85 -4.11 9.76
N LEU A 63 -8.53 -4.17 9.92
CA LEU A 63 -7.73 -5.26 9.40
C LEU A 63 -7.64 -6.39 10.42
N ASN A 64 -8.10 -7.58 10.05
CA ASN A 64 -8.07 -8.78 10.90
C ASN A 64 -7.08 -9.84 10.39
N ILE A 65 -6.18 -9.46 9.48
CA ILE A 65 -5.20 -10.34 8.87
C ILE A 65 -3.79 -9.76 9.00
N ASP A 66 -2.79 -10.62 8.91
CA ASP A 66 -1.39 -10.17 8.82
C ASP A 66 -1.16 -9.42 7.50
N TRP A 67 -0.86 -8.14 7.61
CA TRP A 67 -0.57 -7.30 6.45
C TRP A 67 0.78 -6.60 6.61
N THR A 68 1.65 -6.76 5.63
CA THR A 68 2.91 -6.02 5.55
C THR A 68 2.84 -5.00 4.42
N GLN A 69 3.11 -3.74 4.73
CA GLN A 69 3.27 -2.67 3.74
C GLN A 69 4.75 -2.38 3.54
N ILE A 70 5.26 -2.58 2.34
CA ILE A 70 6.60 -2.15 1.93
C ILE A 70 6.52 -0.69 1.51
N VAL A 71 7.30 0.16 2.17
CA VAL A 71 7.33 1.61 1.97
C VAL A 71 8.60 1.99 1.23
N SER A 72 8.49 2.41 -0.01
CA SER A 72 9.59 2.99 -0.78
C SER A 72 9.91 4.41 -0.28
N THR A 73 11.20 4.71 -0.05
CA THR A 73 11.57 5.96 0.61
C THR A 73 12.48 6.87 -0.22
N LYS A 74 12.91 6.44 -1.40
CA LYS A 74 13.82 7.18 -2.26
C LYS A 74 13.04 7.96 -3.32
N GLY A 75 12.95 9.26 -3.14
CA GLY A 75 12.37 10.18 -4.12
C GLY A 75 12.52 11.60 -3.63
N ASN A 76 12.54 12.53 -4.54
CA ASN A 76 12.67 13.95 -4.21
C ASN A 76 11.90 14.80 -5.21
N VAL A 77 10.59 14.56 -5.31
CA VAL A 77 9.74 15.41 -6.12
C VAL A 77 9.19 16.53 -5.25
N PRO A 78 9.61 17.79 -5.47
CA PRO A 78 9.37 18.90 -4.54
C PRO A 78 7.89 19.25 -4.36
N TYR A 79 7.04 18.92 -5.32
CA TYR A 79 5.60 19.27 -5.30
C TYR A 79 4.70 18.23 -4.63
N HIS A 80 5.24 17.17 -4.04
CA HIS A 80 4.45 16.12 -3.39
C HIS A 80 4.02 16.43 -1.93
N GLY A 81 4.40 17.59 -1.39
CA GLY A 81 4.00 17.99 -0.03
C GLY A 81 4.68 17.20 1.08
N GLY A 82 5.93 16.75 0.89
CA GLY A 82 6.76 16.04 1.86
C GLY A 82 7.62 14.95 1.24
N GLN A 83 8.29 14.17 2.09
CA GLN A 83 9.09 13.04 1.66
C GLN A 83 8.25 12.05 0.85
N ASN A 84 8.79 11.58 -0.27
CA ASN A 84 8.08 10.76 -1.24
C ASN A 84 9.04 9.78 -1.94
N ASP A 85 8.48 8.85 -2.69
CA ASP A 85 9.21 7.86 -3.48
C ASP A 85 9.26 8.21 -4.98
N GLY A 86 8.89 9.44 -5.33
CA GLY A 86 8.75 9.92 -6.70
C GLY A 86 7.29 9.91 -7.20
N VAL A 87 6.38 9.18 -6.57
CA VAL A 87 4.96 9.08 -6.93
C VAL A 87 4.04 9.29 -5.74
N CYS A 88 4.31 8.64 -4.63
CA CYS A 88 3.50 8.67 -3.41
C CYS A 88 4.26 9.28 -2.24
N THR A 89 3.57 9.97 -1.34
CA THR A 89 4.19 10.46 -0.11
C THR A 89 4.39 9.32 0.88
N ILE A 90 5.51 9.32 1.59
CA ILE A 90 5.81 8.35 2.66
C ILE A 90 4.71 8.41 3.73
N LYS A 91 4.23 9.61 4.06
CA LYS A 91 3.13 9.81 5.00
C LYS A 91 1.86 9.06 4.59
N SER A 92 1.51 9.07 3.30
CA SER A 92 0.33 8.35 2.80
C SER A 92 0.52 6.84 2.86
N MET A 93 1.71 6.35 2.49
CA MET A 93 2.03 4.92 2.57
C MET A 93 2.03 4.39 4.01
N LYS A 94 2.42 5.20 5.00
CA LYS A 94 2.48 4.87 6.43
C LYS A 94 1.21 5.23 7.20
N SER A 95 0.15 5.61 6.54
CA SER A 95 -1.05 6.15 7.21
C SER A 95 -1.82 5.11 8.04
N ARG A 96 -1.64 3.82 7.78
CA ARG A 96 -2.28 2.73 8.52
C ARG A 96 -1.34 2.18 9.59
N LYS A 97 -1.86 2.11 10.83
CA LYS A 97 -1.13 1.63 12.01
C LYS A 97 -1.37 0.14 12.29
N ASP A 98 -2.36 -0.45 11.63
CA ASP A 98 -2.75 -1.86 11.74
C ASP A 98 -2.02 -2.77 10.74
N MET A 99 -0.99 -2.23 10.08
CA MET A 99 -0.09 -2.96 9.17
C MET A 99 1.34 -2.91 9.68
N GLU A 100 2.09 -3.98 9.45
CA GLU A 100 3.54 -3.95 9.62
C GLU A 100 4.17 -3.11 8.49
N LEU A 101 5.03 -2.16 8.84
CA LEU A 101 5.68 -1.26 7.89
C LEU A 101 7.15 -1.64 7.74
N ILE A 102 7.59 -1.87 6.49
CA ILE A 102 9.00 -2.12 6.16
C ILE A 102 9.45 -1.08 5.15
N GLU A 103 10.42 -0.26 5.54
CA GLU A 103 10.99 0.76 4.66
C GLU A 103 12.12 0.19 3.81
N VAL A 104 12.13 0.57 2.53
CA VAL A 104 13.19 0.20 1.59
C VAL A 104 13.69 1.44 0.83
N PRO A 105 15.01 1.58 0.61
CA PRO A 105 15.60 2.77 -0.01
C PRO A 105 15.49 2.72 -1.55
N HIS A 106 14.27 2.60 -2.05
CA HIS A 106 13.97 2.51 -3.48
C HIS A 106 12.96 3.59 -3.88
N THR A 107 12.97 3.96 -5.16
CA THR A 107 11.91 4.75 -5.79
C THR A 107 10.67 3.88 -6.01
N HIS A 108 9.56 4.52 -6.38
CA HIS A 108 8.29 3.84 -6.66
C HIS A 108 8.38 2.74 -7.71
N PHE A 109 9.29 2.88 -8.66
CA PHE A 109 9.49 1.89 -9.74
C PHE A 109 10.60 0.89 -9.41
N GLU A 110 11.73 1.33 -8.83
CA GLU A 110 12.83 0.44 -8.42
C GLU A 110 12.35 -0.63 -7.43
N VAL A 111 11.40 -0.31 -6.56
CA VAL A 111 10.86 -1.24 -5.56
C VAL A 111 10.26 -2.50 -6.17
N LEU A 112 9.74 -2.42 -7.40
CA LEU A 112 9.14 -3.56 -8.11
C LEU A 112 10.17 -4.56 -8.65
N CYS A 113 11.42 -4.10 -8.86
CA CYS A 113 12.51 -4.91 -9.42
C CYS A 113 13.57 -5.26 -8.37
N SER A 114 13.28 -5.08 -7.08
CA SER A 114 14.26 -5.22 -6.01
C SER A 114 14.31 -6.64 -5.45
N ASP A 115 15.48 -7.26 -5.46
CA ASP A 115 15.74 -8.55 -4.78
C ASP A 115 15.45 -8.49 -3.28
N LEU A 116 15.68 -7.33 -2.65
CA LEU A 116 15.34 -7.10 -1.25
C LEU A 116 13.83 -7.26 -1.03
N VAL A 117 13.01 -6.69 -1.89
CA VAL A 117 11.55 -6.79 -1.82
C VAL A 117 11.10 -8.24 -2.03
N VAL A 118 11.69 -8.95 -2.99
CA VAL A 118 11.40 -10.38 -3.22
C VAL A 118 11.71 -11.20 -1.95
N LYS A 119 12.87 -10.96 -1.31
CA LYS A 119 13.25 -11.64 -0.06
C LYS A 119 12.23 -11.36 1.07
N ILE A 120 11.79 -10.11 1.22
CA ILE A 120 10.77 -9.73 2.21
C ILE A 120 9.47 -10.50 1.95
N ILE A 121 8.99 -10.55 0.71
CA ILE A 121 7.75 -11.24 0.35
C ILE A 121 7.87 -12.75 0.67
N LEU A 122 8.97 -13.38 0.29
CA LEU A 122 9.22 -14.80 0.56
C LEU A 122 9.28 -15.10 2.06
N ASP A 123 9.90 -14.25 2.86
CA ASP A 123 9.94 -14.38 4.32
C ASP A 123 8.53 -14.33 4.92
N ARG A 124 7.70 -13.37 4.49
CA ARG A 124 6.31 -13.25 4.95
C ARG A 124 5.46 -14.45 4.54
N TYR A 125 5.62 -14.93 3.34
CA TYR A 125 4.95 -16.13 2.86
C TYR A 125 5.31 -17.37 3.68
N LYS A 126 6.60 -17.58 3.97
CA LYS A 126 7.07 -18.69 4.81
C LYS A 126 6.48 -18.62 6.23
N LYS A 127 6.48 -17.44 6.85
CA LYS A 127 5.88 -17.23 8.19
C LYS A 127 4.40 -17.56 8.21
N LEU A 128 3.66 -17.15 7.17
CA LEU A 128 2.24 -17.45 7.05
C LEU A 128 1.95 -18.95 6.97
N ILE A 129 2.75 -19.70 6.17
CA ILE A 129 2.60 -21.15 6.04
C ILE A 129 2.91 -21.84 7.37
N GLN A 130 3.97 -21.43 8.06
CA GLN A 130 4.34 -22.02 9.35
C GLN A 130 3.24 -21.84 10.41
N ARG A 131 2.63 -20.65 10.47
CA ARG A 131 1.50 -20.38 11.38
C ARG A 131 0.30 -21.29 11.08
N LYS A 132 -0.06 -21.44 9.80
CA LYS A 132 -1.15 -22.34 9.41
C LYS A 132 -0.90 -23.80 9.78
N LYS A 133 0.33 -24.29 9.63
CA LYS A 133 0.70 -25.65 10.04
C LYS A 133 0.53 -25.85 11.54
N ASN A 134 0.98 -24.91 12.35
CA ASN A 134 0.88 -24.98 13.81
C ASN A 134 -0.58 -24.92 14.31
N THR A 135 -1.45 -24.19 13.62
CA THR A 135 -2.89 -24.09 13.96
C THR A 135 -3.66 -25.37 13.61
N ASN A 136 -3.26 -26.09 12.57
CA ASN A 136 -3.90 -27.34 12.15
C ASN A 136 -3.39 -28.59 12.90
N THR A 137 -2.45 -28.44 13.84
CA THR A 137 -1.85 -29.55 14.61
C THR A 137 -2.43 -29.64 16.04
N ILE A 138 -3.41 -28.82 16.36
CA ILE A 138 -4.19 -28.84 17.60
C ILE A 138 -5.60 -29.36 17.29
#